data_373244af2d4a1722989f6c0d8385041e
#
_entry.id   373244af2d4a1722989f6c0d8385041e
#
_cell.length_a   1.000
_cell.length_b   1.000
_cell.length_c   1.000
_cell.angle_alpha   90.00
_cell.angle_beta   90.00
_cell.angle_gamma   90.00
#
_symmetry.space_group_name_H-M   'P 1'
#
loop_
_entity.id
_entity.type
_entity.pdbx_description
1 polymer ?
#
loop_
_entity_poly.entity_id
_entity_poly.type
_entity_poly.pdbx_seq_one_letter_code
_entity_poly.pdbx_strand_id
1 'polypeptide(L)'
;EYGPTDMIFNNAGVARLADIGTQPPEDWDEMIAINTNGVMNGVYAVMGQMKERGTGTIVNMSSIAGRKVYDDHTVYCGTKYFVHAISEGIRAYLSPHNVRVIVMSPGNIEAEVLEGVRDPNTLAAYKANIERIGGRISPDYVAKMILFAYEMPQDVLMQEICVTPTRQDY
;
A
#
# COMPACT_ATOMS: atom_id res chain seq x y z
N GLU A 1 -10.54 -25.54 -8.11
CA GLU A 1 -9.52 -26.08 -9.05
C GLU A 1 -8.09 -25.75 -8.60
N TYR A 2 -7.89 -24.62 -7.94
CA TYR A 2 -6.55 -24.13 -7.55
C TYR A 2 -6.26 -24.27 -6.04
N GLY A 3 -7.14 -24.88 -5.28
CA GLY A 3 -6.99 -24.99 -3.84
C GLY A 3 -7.29 -23.70 -3.07
N PRO A 4 -6.98 -23.66 -1.77
CA PRO A 4 -7.16 -22.49 -0.93
C PRO A 4 -6.11 -21.41 -1.25
N THR A 5 -6.46 -20.15 -0.99
CA THR A 5 -5.56 -18.99 -1.23
C THR A 5 -4.38 -19.00 -0.24
N ASP A 6 -3.15 -19.10 -0.75
CA ASP A 6 -1.93 -19.06 0.06
C ASP A 6 -1.43 -17.65 0.31
N MET A 7 -1.61 -16.75 -0.65
CA MET A 7 -1.26 -15.35 -0.52
C MET A 7 -2.34 -14.46 -1.13
N ILE A 8 -2.65 -13.35 -0.48
CA ILE A 8 -3.38 -12.23 -1.07
C ILE A 8 -2.49 -11.00 -1.12
N PHE A 9 -2.54 -10.27 -2.22
CA PHE A 9 -1.93 -8.96 -2.36
C PHE A 9 -3.02 -7.91 -2.59
N ASN A 10 -3.36 -7.17 -1.53
CA ASN A 10 -4.30 -6.06 -1.57
C ASN A 10 -3.60 -4.84 -2.19
N ASN A 11 -3.50 -4.85 -3.52
CA ASN A 11 -2.74 -3.87 -4.31
C ASN A 11 -3.60 -2.70 -4.82
N ALA A 12 -4.88 -2.92 -5.08
CA ALA A 12 -5.77 -1.92 -5.64
C ALA A 12 -5.74 -0.62 -4.80
N GLY A 13 -5.58 0.51 -5.48
CA GLY A 13 -5.53 1.81 -4.83
C GLY A 13 -5.58 2.95 -5.83
N VAL A 14 -6.11 4.08 -5.39
CA VAL A 14 -6.17 5.32 -6.16
C VAL A 14 -5.57 6.47 -5.37
N ALA A 15 -5.04 7.47 -6.07
CA ALA A 15 -4.57 8.72 -5.50
C ALA A 15 -5.25 9.88 -6.24
N ARG A 16 -6.08 10.62 -5.53
CA ARG A 16 -6.65 11.88 -5.97
C ARG A 16 -5.93 12.96 -5.18
N LEU A 17 -4.89 13.54 -5.77
CA LEU A 17 -4.00 14.48 -5.08
C LEU A 17 -4.41 15.91 -5.41
N ALA A 18 -4.60 16.72 -4.39
CA ALA A 18 -4.87 18.15 -4.48
C ALA A 18 -4.69 18.79 -3.09
N ASP A 19 -4.64 20.13 -3.05
CA ASP A 19 -4.79 20.88 -1.81
C ASP A 19 -6.12 20.52 -1.14
N ILE A 20 -6.08 20.25 0.17
CA ILE A 20 -7.24 19.82 0.94
C ILE A 20 -8.41 20.82 0.91
N GLY A 21 -8.11 22.12 0.78
CA GLY A 21 -9.12 23.17 0.70
C GLY A 21 -9.86 23.24 -0.63
N THR A 22 -9.34 22.59 -1.67
CA THR A 22 -9.94 22.58 -3.03
C THR A 22 -10.34 21.19 -3.50
N GLN A 23 -9.93 20.16 -2.80
CA GLN A 23 -10.23 18.77 -3.15
C GLN A 23 -11.72 18.45 -2.92
N PRO A 24 -12.47 17.96 -3.93
CA PRO A 24 -13.88 17.66 -3.77
C PRO A 24 -14.10 16.41 -2.88
N PRO A 25 -15.17 16.38 -2.06
CA PRO A 25 -15.48 15.24 -1.18
C PRO A 25 -15.60 13.90 -1.90
N GLU A 26 -16.02 13.89 -3.15
CA GLU A 26 -16.14 12.68 -3.97
C GLU A 26 -14.78 12.00 -4.17
N ASP A 27 -13.69 12.76 -4.27
CA ASP A 27 -12.34 12.24 -4.33
C ASP A 27 -11.92 11.57 -3.00
N TRP A 28 -12.38 12.12 -1.87
CA TRP A 28 -12.14 11.52 -0.55
C TRP A 28 -12.87 10.19 -0.41
N ASP A 29 -14.16 10.16 -0.77
CA ASP A 29 -15.00 8.97 -0.70
C ASP A 29 -14.44 7.84 -1.57
N GLU A 30 -13.99 8.17 -2.79
CA GLU A 30 -13.35 7.20 -3.69
C GLU A 30 -12.07 6.61 -3.07
N MET A 31 -11.18 7.47 -2.54
CA MET A 31 -9.95 7.01 -1.89
C MET A 31 -10.23 6.15 -0.67
N ILE A 32 -11.19 6.53 0.18
CA ILE A 32 -11.58 5.76 1.35
C ILE A 32 -12.16 4.41 0.93
N ALA A 33 -13.10 4.40 -0.02
CA ALA A 33 -13.73 3.17 -0.46
C ALA A 33 -12.72 2.16 -1.04
N ILE A 34 -11.78 2.61 -1.85
CA ILE A 34 -10.82 1.73 -2.52
C ILE A 34 -9.63 1.41 -1.61
N ASN A 35 -8.96 2.43 -1.05
CA ASN A 35 -7.70 2.23 -0.34
C ASN A 35 -7.89 1.66 1.07
N THR A 36 -9.07 1.81 1.69
CA THR A 36 -9.35 1.31 3.03
C THR A 36 -10.31 0.12 3.02
N ASN A 37 -11.54 0.32 2.56
CA ASN A 37 -12.54 -0.76 2.56
C ASN A 37 -12.13 -1.91 1.62
N GLY A 38 -11.50 -1.60 0.47
CA GLY A 38 -10.97 -2.62 -0.43
C GLY A 38 -9.97 -3.54 0.25
N VAL A 39 -9.02 -2.97 1.02
CA VAL A 39 -8.04 -3.76 1.79
C VAL A 39 -8.74 -4.62 2.86
N MET A 40 -9.70 -4.05 3.61
CA MET A 40 -10.44 -4.80 4.62
C MET A 40 -11.25 -5.95 4.02
N ASN A 41 -11.86 -5.75 2.87
CA ASN A 41 -12.60 -6.79 2.15
C ASN A 41 -11.69 -7.94 1.71
N GLY A 42 -10.50 -7.61 1.18
CA GLY A 42 -9.50 -8.63 0.82
C GLY A 42 -9.03 -9.44 2.02
N VAL A 43 -8.70 -8.77 3.13
CA VAL A 43 -8.33 -9.44 4.39
C VAL A 43 -9.46 -10.34 4.87
N TYR A 44 -10.69 -9.84 4.92
CA TYR A 44 -11.85 -10.59 5.37
C TYR A 44 -12.09 -11.87 4.56
N ALA A 45 -11.88 -11.80 3.25
CA ALA A 45 -12.08 -12.93 2.34
C ALA A 45 -11.16 -14.14 2.62
N VAL A 46 -9.97 -13.90 3.19
CA VAL A 46 -8.95 -14.97 3.33
C VAL A 46 -8.58 -15.30 4.78
N MET A 47 -8.74 -14.37 5.73
CA MET A 47 -8.18 -14.54 7.08
C MET A 47 -8.73 -15.74 7.82
N GLY A 48 -10.02 -16.08 7.64
CA GLY A 48 -10.65 -17.23 8.30
C GLY A 48 -10.00 -18.55 7.89
N GLN A 49 -9.92 -18.80 6.57
CA GLN A 49 -9.31 -20.02 6.04
C GLN A 49 -7.80 -20.12 6.31
N MET A 50 -7.08 -18.98 6.29
CA MET A 50 -5.65 -18.97 6.62
C MET A 50 -5.42 -19.30 8.09
N LYS A 51 -6.24 -18.74 8.98
CA LYS A 51 -6.24 -19.01 10.41
C LYS A 51 -6.47 -20.50 10.72
N GLU A 52 -7.48 -21.11 10.09
CA GLU A 52 -7.80 -22.54 10.27
C GLU A 52 -6.67 -23.45 9.80
N ARG A 53 -6.00 -23.11 8.69
CA ARG A 53 -4.86 -23.90 8.18
C ARG A 53 -3.56 -23.70 8.95
N GLY A 54 -3.44 -22.63 9.72
CA GLY A 54 -2.19 -22.27 10.37
C GLY A 54 -1.09 -21.83 9.39
N THR A 55 -1.48 -21.29 8.24
CA THR A 55 -0.55 -20.78 7.22
C THR A 55 -1.24 -19.83 6.24
N GLY A 56 -0.49 -18.87 5.73
CA GLY A 56 -0.93 -17.89 4.74
C GLY A 56 -0.14 -16.59 4.83
N THR A 57 -0.26 -15.78 3.78
CA THR A 57 0.40 -14.47 3.72
C THR A 57 -0.56 -13.42 3.18
N ILE A 58 -0.73 -12.33 3.92
CA ILE A 58 -1.48 -11.15 3.53
C ILE A 58 -0.50 -10.02 3.29
N VAL A 59 -0.47 -9.46 2.10
CA VAL A 59 0.33 -8.29 1.74
C VAL A 59 -0.60 -7.12 1.49
N ASN A 60 -0.44 -6.02 2.23
CA ASN A 60 -1.23 -4.82 2.08
C ASN A 60 -0.37 -3.69 1.48
N MET A 61 -0.81 -3.13 0.34
CA MET A 61 -0.13 -2.02 -0.31
C MET A 61 -0.41 -0.71 0.44
N SER A 62 0.60 -0.19 1.11
CA SER A 62 0.62 1.15 1.66
C SER A 62 1.43 2.10 0.76
N SER A 63 2.19 2.97 1.33
CA SER A 63 3.07 3.96 0.70
C SER A 63 3.98 4.58 1.77
N ILE A 64 5.04 5.27 1.37
CA ILE A 64 5.73 6.23 2.26
C ILE A 64 4.77 7.31 2.78
N ALA A 65 3.70 7.62 2.05
CA ALA A 65 2.60 8.49 2.48
C ALA A 65 1.79 7.92 3.67
N GLY A 66 1.98 6.66 4.04
CA GLY A 66 1.50 6.07 5.29
C GLY A 66 2.45 6.28 6.48
N ARG A 67 3.57 6.98 6.29
CA ARG A 67 4.59 7.26 7.31
C ARG A 67 4.86 8.76 7.48
N LYS A 68 4.59 9.54 6.44
CA LYS A 68 4.73 10.99 6.42
C LYS A 68 3.53 11.61 5.70
N VAL A 69 3.07 12.74 6.21
CA VAL A 69 2.02 13.53 5.56
C VAL A 69 2.66 14.54 4.61
N TYR A 70 2.08 14.69 3.42
CA TYR A 70 2.42 15.69 2.42
C TYR A 70 1.22 16.61 2.22
N ASP A 71 1.44 17.90 2.01
CA ASP A 71 0.40 18.92 2.02
C ASP A 71 -0.69 18.70 0.95
N ASP A 72 -0.29 18.24 -0.23
CA ASP A 72 -1.19 17.94 -1.36
C ASP A 72 -1.70 16.48 -1.38
N HIS A 73 -1.42 15.70 -0.34
CA HIS A 73 -1.76 14.28 -0.22
C HIS A 73 -2.59 13.97 1.04
N THR A 74 -3.19 14.95 1.71
CA THR A 74 -3.73 14.81 3.06
C THR A 74 -4.64 13.59 3.22
N VAL A 75 -5.69 13.46 2.40
CA VAL A 75 -6.63 12.32 2.50
C VAL A 75 -5.98 11.01 2.05
N TYR A 76 -5.19 11.06 0.97
CA TYR A 76 -4.43 9.89 0.54
C TYR A 76 -3.50 9.38 1.65
N CYS A 77 -2.75 10.26 2.30
CA CYS A 77 -1.93 9.91 3.46
C CYS A 77 -2.78 9.24 4.54
N GLY A 78 -3.93 9.81 4.89
CA GLY A 78 -4.87 9.23 5.85
C GLY A 78 -5.24 7.79 5.51
N THR A 79 -5.54 7.49 4.24
CA THR A 79 -5.84 6.12 3.80
C THR A 79 -4.64 5.18 3.93
N LYS A 80 -3.42 5.68 3.69
CA LYS A 80 -2.20 4.87 3.79
C LYS A 80 -1.73 4.67 5.24
N TYR A 81 -1.94 5.64 6.13
CA TYR A 81 -1.81 5.45 7.59
C TYR A 81 -2.81 4.41 8.11
N PHE A 82 -4.06 4.44 7.63
CA PHE A 82 -5.05 3.42 7.95
C PHE A 82 -4.52 2.01 7.62
N VAL A 83 -3.93 1.81 6.44
CA VAL A 83 -3.37 0.49 6.04
C VAL A 83 -2.28 0.03 7.02
N HIS A 84 -1.40 0.91 7.50
CA HIS A 84 -0.42 0.58 8.53
C HIS A 84 -1.09 0.14 9.83
N ALA A 85 -2.01 0.95 10.35
CA ALA A 85 -2.67 0.70 11.63
C ALA A 85 -3.45 -0.63 11.62
N ILE A 86 -4.26 -0.87 10.57
CA ILE A 86 -5.03 -2.11 10.50
C ILE A 86 -4.15 -3.34 10.28
N SER A 87 -3.06 -3.20 9.52
CA SER A 87 -2.13 -4.31 9.28
C SER A 87 -1.43 -4.74 10.57
N GLU A 88 -1.09 -3.79 11.45
CA GLU A 88 -0.56 -4.09 12.77
C GLU A 88 -1.57 -4.86 13.64
N GLY A 89 -2.81 -4.39 13.72
CA GLY A 89 -3.87 -5.05 14.47
C GLY A 89 -4.19 -6.46 13.94
N ILE A 90 -4.27 -6.62 12.61
CA ILE A 90 -4.49 -7.91 11.96
C ILE A 90 -3.30 -8.85 12.21
N ARG A 91 -2.07 -8.34 12.16
CA ARG A 91 -0.87 -9.13 12.47
C ARG A 91 -0.89 -9.64 13.90
N ALA A 92 -1.24 -8.79 14.87
CA ALA A 92 -1.38 -9.21 16.26
C ALA A 92 -2.43 -10.31 16.45
N TYR A 93 -3.54 -10.24 15.73
CA TYR A 93 -4.61 -11.23 15.77
C TYR A 93 -4.22 -12.56 15.09
N LEU A 94 -3.46 -12.51 13.99
CA LEU A 94 -3.16 -13.69 13.16
C LEU A 94 -1.81 -14.35 13.48
N SER A 95 -0.88 -13.65 14.13
CA SER A 95 0.44 -14.21 14.47
C SER A 95 0.39 -15.49 15.32
N PRO A 96 -0.53 -15.66 16.31
CA PRO A 96 -0.66 -16.93 17.03
C PRO A 96 -1.08 -18.10 16.14
N HIS A 97 -1.57 -17.82 14.93
CA HIS A 97 -2.03 -18.78 13.94
C HIS A 97 -1.03 -18.96 12.78
N ASN A 98 0.21 -18.49 12.95
CA ASN A 98 1.26 -18.63 11.94
C ASN A 98 0.89 -18.02 10.55
N VAL A 99 0.10 -16.94 10.52
CA VAL A 99 -0.26 -16.20 9.30
C VAL A 99 0.50 -14.89 9.26
N ARG A 100 1.18 -14.64 8.15
CA ARG A 100 2.00 -13.44 7.94
C ARG A 100 1.16 -12.28 7.43
N VAL A 101 1.41 -11.07 7.97
CA VAL A 101 0.82 -9.82 7.46
C VAL A 101 1.95 -8.82 7.20
N ILE A 102 2.12 -8.46 5.95
CA ILE A 102 3.20 -7.62 5.42
C ILE A 102 2.62 -6.31 4.93
N VAL A 103 3.25 -5.19 5.25
CA VAL A 103 2.98 -3.89 4.65
C VAL A 103 4.04 -3.60 3.58
N MET A 104 3.61 -3.33 2.35
CA MET A 104 4.50 -2.83 1.30
C MET A 104 4.32 -1.32 1.19
N SER A 105 5.41 -0.56 1.39
CA SER A 105 5.42 0.90 1.46
C SER A 105 6.36 1.51 0.41
N PRO A 106 5.96 1.56 -0.87
CA PRO A 106 6.80 2.17 -1.89
C PRO A 106 6.74 3.70 -1.84
N GLY A 107 7.82 4.32 -2.34
CA GLY A 107 7.83 5.73 -2.73
C GLY A 107 7.40 5.92 -4.19
N ASN A 108 8.15 6.73 -4.94
CA ASN A 108 7.84 6.99 -6.35
C ASN A 108 8.14 5.77 -7.23
N ILE A 109 7.09 5.07 -7.63
CA ILE A 109 7.14 3.97 -8.61
C ILE A 109 6.44 4.35 -9.91
N GLU A 110 6.80 3.70 -11.01
CA GLU A 110 6.10 3.81 -12.29
C GLU A 110 4.74 3.14 -12.18
N ALA A 111 3.70 3.94 -11.94
CA ALA A 111 2.32 3.52 -11.81
C ALA A 111 1.40 4.60 -12.34
N GLU A 112 0.14 4.28 -12.53
CA GLU A 112 -0.91 5.16 -13.06
C GLU A 112 -1.37 6.25 -12.07
N VAL A 113 -0.68 6.38 -10.93
CA VAL A 113 -1.03 7.37 -9.89
C VAL A 113 -1.11 8.80 -10.41
N LEU A 114 -0.28 9.15 -11.42
CA LEU A 114 -0.30 10.47 -12.04
C LEU A 114 -1.58 10.75 -12.83
N GLU A 115 -2.23 9.72 -13.35
CA GLU A 115 -3.49 9.83 -14.09
C GLU A 115 -4.65 10.21 -13.14
N GLY A 116 -4.48 9.93 -11.85
CA GLY A 116 -5.43 10.28 -10.80
C GLY A 116 -5.32 11.71 -10.29
N VAL A 117 -4.25 12.43 -10.60
CA VAL A 117 -4.02 13.81 -10.13
C VAL A 117 -4.77 14.78 -11.03
N ARG A 118 -5.87 15.33 -10.52
CA ARG A 118 -6.77 16.21 -11.29
C ARG A 118 -6.36 17.68 -11.26
N ASP A 119 -5.69 18.12 -10.18
CA ASP A 119 -5.21 19.50 -10.06
C ASP A 119 -3.92 19.71 -10.87
N PRO A 120 -3.91 20.65 -11.86
CA PRO A 120 -2.75 20.88 -12.71
C PRO A 120 -1.50 21.36 -11.98
N ASN A 121 -1.65 22.13 -10.89
CA ASN A 121 -0.52 22.64 -10.11
C ASN A 121 0.13 21.50 -9.31
N THR A 122 -0.68 20.69 -8.64
CA THR A 122 -0.22 19.49 -7.95
C THR A 122 0.47 18.52 -8.91
N LEU A 123 -0.11 18.31 -10.11
CA LEU A 123 0.50 17.45 -11.13
C LEU A 123 1.86 17.98 -11.59
N ALA A 124 1.98 19.30 -11.81
CA ALA A 124 3.24 19.93 -12.20
C ALA A 124 4.30 19.80 -11.10
N ALA A 125 3.94 20.08 -9.85
CA ALA A 125 4.82 19.93 -8.70
C ALA A 125 5.29 18.47 -8.52
N TYR A 126 4.39 17.51 -8.68
CA TYR A 126 4.71 16.08 -8.59
C TYR A 126 5.69 15.65 -9.70
N LYS A 127 5.49 16.09 -10.95
CA LYS A 127 6.41 15.83 -12.07
C LYS A 127 7.79 16.44 -11.83
N ALA A 128 7.87 17.68 -11.36
CA ALA A 128 9.12 18.33 -11.01
C ALA A 128 9.86 17.57 -9.88
N ASN A 129 9.15 17.06 -8.89
CA ASN A 129 9.75 16.22 -7.85
C ASN A 129 10.30 14.91 -8.41
N ILE A 130 9.61 14.25 -9.34
CA ILE A 130 10.12 13.04 -10.01
C ILE A 130 11.44 13.34 -10.73
N GLU A 131 11.54 14.43 -11.44
CA GLU A 131 12.79 14.85 -12.10
C GLU A 131 13.90 15.12 -11.08
N ARG A 132 13.61 15.84 -10.00
CA ARG A 132 14.55 16.15 -8.92
C ARG A 132 15.17 14.92 -8.29
N ILE A 133 14.38 13.88 -8.07
CA ILE A 133 14.84 12.60 -7.46
C ILE A 133 15.48 11.64 -8.47
N GLY A 134 15.54 12.00 -9.75
CA GLY A 134 16.16 11.18 -10.79
C GLY A 134 15.27 10.10 -11.38
N GLY A 135 13.94 10.25 -11.28
CA GLY A 135 12.96 9.32 -11.86
C GLY A 135 12.22 8.48 -10.83
N ARG A 136 11.48 7.50 -11.33
CA ARG A 136 10.70 6.52 -10.58
C ARG A 136 11.33 5.13 -10.71
N ILE A 137 11.09 4.25 -9.75
CA ILE A 137 11.53 2.85 -9.84
C ILE A 137 10.45 1.99 -10.52
N SER A 138 10.89 0.94 -11.21
CA SER A 138 9.98 -0.02 -11.85
C SER A 138 9.11 -0.75 -10.80
N PRO A 139 7.82 -0.99 -11.06
CA PRO A 139 6.96 -1.82 -10.23
C PRO A 139 7.46 -3.26 -10.09
N ASP A 140 8.27 -3.74 -11.04
CA ASP A 140 8.91 -5.07 -10.98
C ASP A 140 9.78 -5.24 -9.73
N TYR A 141 10.41 -4.16 -9.24
CA TYR A 141 11.17 -4.25 -7.99
C TYR A 141 10.27 -4.47 -6.79
N VAL A 142 9.10 -3.84 -6.77
CA VAL A 142 8.09 -4.07 -5.72
C VAL A 142 7.61 -5.52 -5.76
N ALA A 143 7.28 -6.04 -6.94
CA ALA A 143 6.86 -7.42 -7.13
C ALA A 143 7.94 -8.42 -6.68
N LYS A 144 9.20 -8.20 -7.04
CA LYS A 144 10.34 -9.03 -6.61
C LYS A 144 10.53 -9.04 -5.10
N MET A 145 10.35 -7.90 -4.44
CA MET A 145 10.46 -7.81 -2.97
C MET A 145 9.32 -8.55 -2.27
N ILE A 146 8.10 -8.47 -2.81
CA ILE A 146 6.95 -9.22 -2.29
C ILE A 146 7.18 -10.72 -2.47
N LEU A 147 7.65 -11.14 -3.64
CA LEU A 147 7.97 -12.54 -3.91
C LEU A 147 9.06 -13.05 -2.97
N PHE A 148 10.14 -12.30 -2.81
CA PHE A 148 11.21 -12.61 -1.86
C PHE A 148 10.70 -12.79 -0.43
N ALA A 149 9.84 -11.88 0.04
CA ALA A 149 9.24 -11.98 1.38
C ALA A 149 8.28 -13.19 1.50
N TYR A 150 7.57 -13.53 0.43
CA TYR A 150 6.68 -14.68 0.39
C TYR A 150 7.45 -16.01 0.44
N GLU A 151 8.57 -16.11 -0.28
CA GLU A 151 9.42 -17.30 -0.37
C GLU A 151 10.21 -17.57 0.92
N MET A 152 10.26 -16.61 1.86
CA MET A 152 10.87 -16.88 3.18
C MET A 152 10.11 -17.99 3.91
N PRO A 153 10.80 -18.78 4.76
CA PRO A 153 10.16 -19.75 5.64
C PRO A 153 8.97 -19.14 6.39
N GLN A 154 7.92 -19.92 6.64
CA GLN A 154 6.68 -19.40 7.21
C GLN A 154 6.85 -18.76 8.60
N ASP A 155 7.86 -19.14 9.36
CA ASP A 155 8.25 -18.57 10.65
C ASP A 155 9.05 -17.27 10.54
N VAL A 156 9.38 -16.82 9.32
CA VAL A 156 10.09 -15.57 9.05
C VAL A 156 9.08 -14.53 8.52
N LEU A 157 8.98 -13.40 9.21
CA LEU A 157 8.08 -12.32 8.83
C LEU A 157 8.83 -11.02 8.60
N MET A 158 8.78 -10.51 7.38
CA MET A 158 9.08 -9.11 7.07
C MET A 158 7.82 -8.28 7.33
N GLN A 159 7.77 -7.58 8.47
CA GLN A 159 6.56 -6.84 8.86
C GLN A 159 6.26 -5.68 7.92
N GLU A 160 7.31 -5.05 7.40
CA GLU A 160 7.20 -3.95 6.45
C GLU A 160 8.39 -3.95 5.49
N ILE A 161 8.10 -3.63 4.24
CA ILE A 161 9.09 -3.39 3.19
C ILE A 161 8.87 -1.96 2.67
N CYS A 162 9.82 -1.08 2.99
CA CYS A 162 9.82 0.29 2.50
C CYS A 162 10.89 0.44 1.42
N VAL A 163 10.50 0.89 0.21
CA VAL A 163 11.40 1.03 -0.93
C VAL A 163 11.14 2.33 -1.68
N THR A 164 12.20 3.07 -1.96
CA THR A 164 12.15 4.36 -2.64
C THR A 164 13.25 4.45 -3.69
N PRO A 165 13.13 5.34 -4.70
CA PRO A 165 14.30 5.81 -5.41
C PRO A 165 15.37 6.30 -4.43
N THR A 166 16.65 5.99 -4.69
CA THR A 166 17.74 6.34 -3.76
C THR A 166 17.83 7.83 -3.43
N ARG A 167 17.45 8.68 -4.39
CA ARG A 167 17.46 10.15 -4.22
C ARG A 167 16.15 10.71 -3.65
N GLN A 168 15.17 9.87 -3.36
CA GLN A 168 13.94 10.32 -2.74
C GLN A 168 14.18 10.50 -1.24
N ASP A 169 14.15 11.74 -0.81
CA ASP A 169 14.12 12.14 0.59
C ASP A 169 12.68 12.06 1.14
N TYR A 170 12.58 11.93 2.45
CA TYR A 170 11.31 11.97 3.17
C TYR A 170 10.83 13.40 3.40
#